data_da64f537b57098a561d8035ccaf1ef43
#
_entry.id   da64f537b57098a561d8035ccaf1ef43
#
_cell.length_a   1.000
_cell.length_b   1.000
_cell.length_c   1.000
_cell.angle_alpha   90.00
_cell.angle_beta   90.00
_cell.angle_gamma   90.00
#
_symmetry.space_group_name_H-M   'P 1'
#
loop_
_entity.id
_entity.type
_entity.pdbx_description
1 polymer ?
#
loop_
_entity_poly.entity_id
_entity_poly.type
_entity_poly.pdbx_seq_one_letter_code
_entity_poly.pdbx_strand_id
1 'polypeptide(L)'
;MLPTVPLPRRPLHPSDSVRQWYENELGWATVPGSPLRLASGLRFDVLDIPAEAGVKALRHLGPASPVALRRSRSAPREDPAARREDPAARRGKWPARYGTRMWLLVAAGSAEELPGLLDWLEWGALALDLTAIGAGGSIEAPLPPGVPEGPLTADGAGAGTDGPGGAGPQGAAVWLRPPEPGCEVEPSLPTLSAVGGDGGAPDLVRLVDTVATQCHRVRLRRACAQPPAYS
;
A
#
# COMPACT_ATOMS: atom_id res chain seq x y z
N MET A 1 -39.72 9.22 -38.96
CA MET A 1 -38.94 9.25 -37.72
C MET A 1 -38.70 7.83 -37.29
N LEU A 2 -37.46 7.35 -37.34
CA LEU A 2 -37.08 6.02 -36.87
C LEU A 2 -36.83 6.08 -35.34
N PRO A 3 -37.39 5.17 -34.55
CA PRO A 3 -37.12 5.16 -33.12
C PRO A 3 -35.65 4.75 -32.87
N THR A 4 -34.89 5.65 -32.25
CA THR A 4 -33.53 5.35 -31.80
C THR A 4 -33.65 4.40 -30.62
N VAL A 5 -33.33 3.13 -30.84
CA VAL A 5 -33.23 2.11 -29.76
C VAL A 5 -32.02 2.47 -28.93
N PRO A 6 -32.18 2.74 -27.61
CA PRO A 6 -31.02 2.96 -26.73
C PRO A 6 -30.18 1.67 -26.66
N LEU A 7 -28.89 1.81 -26.93
CA LEU A 7 -27.94 0.71 -26.75
C LEU A 7 -28.03 0.19 -25.30
N PRO A 8 -28.07 -1.14 -25.08
CA PRO A 8 -28.07 -1.71 -23.75
C PRO A 8 -26.83 -1.24 -23.00
N ARG A 9 -27.04 -0.54 -21.88
CA ARG A 9 -25.94 -0.16 -20.98
C ARG A 9 -25.35 -1.46 -20.43
N ARG A 10 -24.13 -1.75 -20.83
CA ARG A 10 -23.34 -2.85 -20.26
C ARG A 10 -23.25 -2.62 -18.75
N PRO A 11 -23.54 -3.63 -17.90
CA PRO A 11 -23.34 -3.49 -16.46
C PRO A 11 -21.89 -3.06 -16.21
N LEU A 12 -21.71 -1.98 -15.46
CA LEU A 12 -20.38 -1.52 -15.09
C LEU A 12 -19.74 -2.61 -14.23
N HIS A 13 -18.61 -3.12 -14.67
CA HIS A 13 -17.83 -4.04 -13.86
C HIS A 13 -17.28 -3.26 -12.65
N PRO A 14 -17.18 -3.85 -11.44
CA PRO A 14 -16.63 -3.15 -10.26
C PRO A 14 -15.28 -2.49 -10.52
N SER A 15 -14.44 -3.08 -11.38
CA SER A 15 -13.18 -2.48 -11.81
C SER A 15 -13.36 -1.21 -12.65
N ASP A 16 -14.49 -1.01 -13.32
CA ASP A 16 -14.72 0.20 -14.14
C ASP A 16 -14.99 1.40 -13.24
N SER A 17 -15.72 1.24 -12.13
CA SER A 17 -15.95 2.32 -11.17
C SER A 17 -14.67 2.69 -10.42
N VAL A 18 -13.84 1.71 -10.07
CA VAL A 18 -12.53 1.96 -9.46
C VAL A 18 -11.61 2.71 -10.42
N ARG A 19 -11.57 2.29 -11.69
CA ARG A 19 -10.80 2.98 -12.73
C ARG A 19 -11.25 4.42 -12.90
N GLN A 20 -12.56 4.67 -13.05
CA GLN A 20 -13.12 6.00 -13.21
C GLN A 20 -12.74 6.92 -12.05
N TRP A 21 -12.76 6.42 -10.82
CA TRP A 21 -12.35 7.21 -9.66
C TRP A 21 -10.88 7.65 -9.76
N TYR A 22 -9.97 6.73 -10.11
CA TYR A 22 -8.56 7.08 -10.23
C TYR A 22 -8.26 8.00 -11.43
N GLU A 23 -8.85 7.73 -12.58
CA GLU A 23 -8.56 8.49 -13.81
C GLU A 23 -9.27 9.85 -13.83
N ASN A 24 -10.51 9.93 -13.35
CA ASN A 24 -11.32 11.16 -13.43
C ASN A 24 -11.18 12.05 -12.19
N GLU A 25 -11.12 11.48 -10.98
CA GLU A 25 -11.09 12.27 -9.74
C GLU A 25 -9.66 12.63 -9.31
N LEU A 26 -8.68 11.76 -9.60
CA LEU A 26 -7.29 11.94 -9.18
C LEU A 26 -6.34 12.20 -10.36
N GLY A 27 -6.76 11.96 -11.60
CA GLY A 27 -5.90 12.07 -12.78
C GLY A 27 -4.74 11.05 -12.79
N TRP A 28 -4.90 9.93 -12.10
CA TRP A 28 -3.85 8.92 -11.98
C TRP A 28 -3.97 7.86 -13.07
N ALA A 29 -2.83 7.51 -13.68
CA ALA A 29 -2.79 6.50 -14.72
C ALA A 29 -3.04 5.10 -14.14
N THR A 30 -3.94 4.36 -14.78
CA THR A 30 -4.22 2.97 -14.42
C THR A 30 -3.61 2.00 -15.43
N VAL A 31 -3.23 0.83 -14.94
CA VAL A 31 -2.79 -0.30 -15.76
C VAL A 31 -3.91 -1.33 -15.76
N PRO A 32 -4.47 -1.65 -16.93
CA PRO A 32 -5.54 -2.64 -17.05
C PRO A 32 -5.12 -4.01 -16.50
N GLY A 33 -6.05 -4.69 -15.86
CA GLY A 33 -5.81 -6.03 -15.30
C GLY A 33 -6.86 -6.41 -14.28
N SER A 34 -6.75 -7.62 -13.76
CA SER A 34 -7.54 -8.11 -12.65
C SER A 34 -6.59 -8.68 -11.58
N PRO A 35 -6.34 -7.91 -10.52
CA PRO A 35 -6.90 -6.61 -10.16
C PRO A 35 -6.36 -5.45 -11.01
N LEU A 36 -7.12 -4.35 -11.05
CA LEU A 36 -6.67 -3.07 -11.60
C LEU A 36 -5.42 -2.60 -10.84
N ARG A 37 -4.48 -1.98 -11.55
CA ARG A 37 -3.24 -1.46 -10.95
C ARG A 37 -3.07 0.03 -11.23
N LEU A 38 -2.31 0.71 -10.37
CA LEU A 38 -1.89 2.10 -10.54
C LEU A 38 -0.45 2.12 -11.01
N ALA A 39 -0.15 2.91 -12.04
CA ALA A 39 1.21 3.13 -12.50
C ALA A 39 1.96 4.02 -11.50
N SER A 40 3.14 3.57 -11.04
CA SER A 40 4.07 4.38 -10.26
C SER A 40 5.12 5.06 -11.14
N GLY A 41 5.82 6.05 -10.61
CA GLY A 41 6.83 6.82 -11.32
C GLY A 41 6.30 7.99 -12.15
N LEU A 42 4.98 8.18 -12.24
CA LEU A 42 4.37 9.28 -13.00
C LEU A 42 3.92 10.43 -12.09
N ARG A 43 3.14 10.12 -11.08
CA ARG A 43 2.57 11.07 -10.12
C ARG A 43 3.09 10.83 -8.70
N PHE A 44 3.43 9.60 -8.41
CA PHE A 44 3.93 9.16 -7.11
C PHE A 44 4.82 7.93 -7.27
N ASP A 45 5.67 7.73 -6.27
CA ASP A 45 6.34 6.47 -5.99
C ASP A 45 5.79 5.88 -4.71
N VAL A 46 6.17 4.66 -4.40
CA VAL A 46 5.65 3.93 -3.23
C VAL A 46 6.79 3.35 -2.42
N LEU A 47 6.81 3.62 -1.13
CA LEU A 47 7.60 2.85 -0.16
C LEU A 47 6.76 1.69 0.36
N ASP A 48 7.21 0.48 0.11
CA ASP A 48 6.57 -0.77 0.53
C ASP A 48 7.29 -1.34 1.76
N ILE A 49 6.58 -1.39 2.89
CA ILE A 49 7.12 -1.74 4.21
C ILE A 49 6.20 -2.68 4.97
N PRO A 50 6.70 -3.40 5.99
CA PRO A 50 5.83 -4.12 6.90
C PRO A 50 4.83 -3.19 7.58
N ALA A 51 3.54 -3.55 7.59
CA ALA A 51 2.51 -2.71 8.21
C ALA A 51 2.78 -2.44 9.70
N GLU A 52 3.38 -3.40 10.41
CA GLU A 52 3.78 -3.21 11.80
C GLU A 52 4.80 -2.07 11.98
N ALA A 53 5.76 -1.96 11.06
CA ALA A 53 6.73 -0.86 11.05
C ALA A 53 6.04 0.46 10.67
N GLY A 54 5.21 0.43 9.63
CA GLY A 54 4.48 1.59 9.13
C GLY A 54 3.56 2.23 10.18
N VAL A 55 2.77 1.43 10.89
CA VAL A 55 1.89 1.93 11.97
C VAL A 55 2.69 2.65 13.05
N LYS A 56 3.88 2.17 13.38
CA LYS A 56 4.76 2.83 14.35
C LYS A 56 5.38 4.10 13.78
N ALA A 57 5.81 4.08 12.52
CA ALA A 57 6.36 5.24 11.84
C ALA A 57 5.32 6.37 11.76
N LEU A 58 4.07 6.07 11.39
CA LEU A 58 3.00 7.06 11.28
C LEU A 58 2.65 7.78 12.60
N ARG A 59 3.04 7.24 13.75
CA ARG A 59 2.88 7.94 15.05
C ARG A 59 3.88 9.09 15.23
N HIS A 60 4.98 9.04 14.51
CA HIS A 60 6.06 10.04 14.55
C HIS A 60 6.03 10.99 13.35
N LEU A 61 5.23 10.65 12.35
CA LEU A 61 5.08 11.41 11.11
C LEU A 61 3.71 12.10 11.10
N GLY A 62 3.67 13.32 10.62
CA GLY A 62 2.41 14.04 10.44
C GLY A 62 1.48 13.35 9.44
N PRO A 63 0.22 13.79 9.33
CA PRO A 63 -0.80 13.15 8.50
C PRO A 63 -0.69 13.47 6.99
N ALA A 64 0.49 13.70 6.45
CA ALA A 64 0.66 14.40 5.18
C ALA A 64 0.45 13.54 3.92
N SER A 65 0.87 12.28 3.85
CA SER A 65 0.82 11.49 2.60
C SER A 65 -0.29 10.44 2.59
N PRO A 66 -0.82 10.06 1.40
CA PRO A 66 -1.71 8.92 1.26
C PRO A 66 -1.04 7.63 1.69
N VAL A 67 -1.80 6.76 2.35
CA VAL A 67 -1.31 5.49 2.88
C VAL A 67 -2.29 4.38 2.55
N ALA A 68 -1.79 3.28 1.99
CA ALA A 68 -2.58 2.09 1.74
C ALA A 68 -2.04 0.87 2.49
N LEU A 69 -2.91 -0.10 2.71
CA LEU A 69 -2.58 -1.41 3.25
C LEU A 69 -2.84 -2.47 2.19
N ARG A 70 -1.89 -3.36 1.99
CA ARG A 70 -2.02 -4.52 1.13
C ARG A 70 -2.01 -5.79 1.96
N ARG A 71 -2.98 -6.66 1.75
CA ARG A 71 -3.00 -7.99 2.33
C ARG A 71 -2.02 -8.90 1.60
N SER A 72 -1.13 -9.55 2.33
CA SER A 72 -0.29 -10.61 1.75
C SER A 72 -1.01 -11.95 1.83
N ARG A 73 -1.10 -12.67 0.71
CA ARG A 73 -1.64 -14.03 0.67
C ARG A 73 -0.75 -15.06 1.38
N SER A 74 0.50 -14.69 1.67
CA SER A 74 1.52 -15.59 2.24
C SER A 74 1.49 -15.65 3.76
N ALA A 75 0.53 -15.01 4.45
CA ALA A 75 0.41 -15.19 5.87
C ALA A 75 -0.03 -16.65 6.16
N PRO A 76 0.74 -17.41 6.96
CA PRO A 76 0.30 -18.73 7.40
C PRO A 76 -1.09 -18.60 8.03
N ARG A 77 -1.98 -19.57 7.78
CA ARG A 77 -3.22 -19.68 8.51
C ARG A 77 -2.87 -19.72 9.99
N GLU A 78 -3.02 -18.60 10.68
CA GLU A 78 -2.84 -18.56 12.12
C GLU A 78 -3.90 -19.47 12.77
N ASP A 79 -3.41 -20.33 13.67
CA ASP A 79 -4.23 -21.17 14.53
C ASP A 79 -5.27 -20.28 15.27
N PRO A 80 -6.56 -20.62 15.21
CA PRO A 80 -7.60 -19.90 15.93
C PRO A 80 -7.38 -19.85 17.46
N ALA A 81 -6.53 -20.71 17.99
CA ALA A 81 -6.15 -20.71 19.41
C ALA A 81 -5.22 -19.54 19.78
N ALA A 82 -4.32 -19.13 18.88
CA ALA A 82 -3.42 -17.99 19.08
C ALA A 82 -4.14 -16.64 19.17
N ARG A 83 -5.42 -16.58 18.77
CA ARG A 83 -6.27 -15.38 18.79
C ARG A 83 -6.65 -14.91 20.20
N ARG A 84 -6.56 -15.75 21.19
CA ARG A 84 -7.11 -15.45 22.52
C ARG A 84 -6.17 -14.69 23.45
N GLU A 85 -4.89 -14.57 23.07
CA GLU A 85 -3.84 -14.14 23.99
C GLU A 85 -3.25 -12.74 23.74
N ASP A 86 -3.65 -12.04 22.65
CA ASP A 86 -3.15 -10.68 22.40
C ASP A 86 -4.13 -9.59 22.87
N PRO A 87 -3.88 -8.98 24.07
CA PRO A 87 -4.71 -7.87 24.56
C PRO A 87 -4.59 -6.60 23.72
N ALA A 88 -3.55 -6.47 22.89
CA ALA A 88 -3.36 -5.32 21.99
C ALA A 88 -4.30 -5.40 20.78
N ALA A 89 -4.67 -6.61 20.34
CA ALA A 89 -5.62 -6.83 19.27
C ALA A 89 -7.04 -6.37 19.65
N ARG A 90 -7.36 -6.27 20.94
CA ARG A 90 -8.69 -5.85 21.43
C ARG A 90 -8.90 -4.34 21.45
N ARG A 91 -7.85 -3.53 21.45
CA ARG A 91 -7.93 -2.06 21.55
C ARG A 91 -7.60 -1.32 20.26
N GLY A 92 -7.16 -1.99 19.21
CA GLY A 92 -6.79 -1.38 17.96
C GLY A 92 -7.83 -1.60 16.88
N LYS A 93 -8.22 -0.53 16.21
CA LYS A 93 -9.00 -0.48 14.97
C LYS A 93 -8.31 -1.23 13.80
N TRP A 94 -7.27 -2.00 14.09
CA TRP A 94 -6.37 -2.66 13.14
C TRP A 94 -6.45 -4.17 13.31
N PRO A 95 -6.88 -4.91 12.29
CA PRO A 95 -6.87 -6.35 12.37
C PRO A 95 -5.41 -6.84 12.38
N ALA A 96 -4.97 -7.40 13.50
CA ALA A 96 -3.65 -8.00 13.71
C ALA A 96 -3.33 -9.21 12.81
N ARG A 97 -4.11 -9.43 11.73
CA ARG A 97 -4.17 -10.67 10.96
C ARG A 97 -3.50 -10.62 9.61
N TYR A 98 -2.76 -9.58 9.35
CA TYR A 98 -2.22 -9.43 8.00
C TYR A 98 -0.71 -9.53 8.07
N GLY A 99 -0.14 -10.51 7.39
CA GLY A 99 1.15 -10.33 6.76
C GLY A 99 0.99 -9.17 5.78
N THR A 100 0.76 -7.99 6.35
CA THR A 100 0.24 -6.85 5.65
C THR A 100 1.41 -5.97 5.31
N ARG A 101 1.51 -5.60 4.05
CA ARG A 101 2.41 -4.54 3.62
C ARG A 101 1.67 -3.22 3.75
N MET A 102 2.41 -2.18 4.08
CA MET A 102 1.93 -0.80 4.05
C MET A 102 2.64 -0.08 2.91
N TRP A 103 1.88 0.63 2.13
CA TRP A 103 2.35 1.48 1.06
C TRP A 103 2.23 2.94 1.48
N LEU A 104 3.35 3.61 1.56
CA LEU A 104 3.45 5.05 1.77
C LEU A 104 3.73 5.70 0.43
N LEU A 105 2.87 6.62 -0.01
CA LEU A 105 3.09 7.34 -1.25
C LEU A 105 4.11 8.46 -0.99
N VAL A 106 5.05 8.60 -1.90
CA VAL A 106 6.09 9.62 -1.92
C VAL A 106 6.15 10.28 -3.30
N ALA A 107 6.82 11.41 -3.43
CA ALA A 107 6.94 12.09 -4.71
C ALA A 107 7.60 11.19 -5.77
N ALA A 108 7.18 11.33 -7.02
CA ALA A 108 7.80 10.62 -8.14
C ALA A 108 9.30 10.94 -8.21
N GLY A 109 10.12 9.93 -8.48
CA GLY A 109 11.59 10.02 -8.45
C GLY A 109 12.22 9.61 -7.11
N SER A 110 11.42 9.54 -6.03
CA SER A 110 11.94 9.17 -4.69
C SER A 110 12.44 7.72 -4.62
N ALA A 111 11.95 6.85 -5.48
CA ALA A 111 12.38 5.45 -5.52
C ALA A 111 13.83 5.32 -6.00
N GLU A 112 14.24 6.14 -6.95
CA GLU A 112 15.59 6.19 -7.48
C GLU A 112 16.56 6.81 -6.48
N GLU A 113 16.09 7.73 -5.64
CA GLU A 113 16.87 8.41 -4.61
C GLU A 113 17.06 7.55 -3.35
N LEU A 114 16.16 6.59 -3.11
CA LEU A 114 16.12 5.81 -1.87
C LEU A 114 17.43 5.09 -1.54
N PRO A 115 18.15 4.42 -2.47
CA PRO A 115 19.39 3.73 -2.15
C PRO A 115 20.47 4.70 -1.63
N GLY A 116 20.68 5.83 -2.31
CA GLY A 116 21.64 6.85 -1.90
C GLY A 116 21.27 7.50 -0.57
N LEU A 117 19.98 7.69 -0.33
CA LEU A 117 19.47 8.23 0.93
C LEU A 117 19.67 7.26 2.10
N LEU A 118 19.45 5.95 1.88
CA LEU A 118 19.73 4.93 2.90
C LEU A 118 21.22 4.85 3.22
N ASP A 119 22.10 4.94 2.22
CA ASP A 119 23.55 4.97 2.42
C ASP A 119 23.97 6.20 3.22
N TRP A 120 23.45 7.37 2.88
CA TRP A 120 23.74 8.61 3.60
C TRP A 120 23.24 8.59 5.05
N LEU A 121 22.12 7.93 5.33
CA LEU A 121 21.55 7.75 6.67
C LEU A 121 22.19 6.58 7.44
N GLU A 122 23.25 5.96 6.89
CA GLU A 122 23.95 4.80 7.47
C GLU A 122 23.09 3.52 7.59
N TRP A 123 21.98 3.43 6.84
CA TRP A 123 21.11 2.26 6.79
C TRP A 123 21.48 1.27 5.68
N GLY A 124 22.29 1.66 4.68
CA GLY A 124 22.58 0.89 3.46
C GLY A 124 23.17 -0.50 3.71
N ALA A 125 23.98 -0.65 4.78
CA ALA A 125 24.57 -1.96 5.14
C ALA A 125 23.58 -2.92 5.80
N LEU A 126 22.37 -2.48 6.15
CA LEU A 126 21.40 -3.29 6.86
C LEU A 126 20.35 -3.84 5.90
N ALA A 127 20.06 -5.14 6.00
CA ALA A 127 18.96 -5.74 5.25
C ALA A 127 17.63 -5.28 5.88
N LEU A 128 17.10 -4.18 5.42
CA LEU A 128 15.79 -3.67 5.80
C LEU A 128 14.69 -4.34 4.95
N ASP A 129 13.54 -4.60 5.57
CA ASP A 129 12.32 -5.01 4.85
C ASP A 129 11.60 -3.74 4.35
N LEU A 130 12.31 -2.97 3.54
CA LEU A 130 11.90 -1.71 2.93
C LEU A 130 12.29 -1.74 1.46
N THR A 131 11.32 -1.57 0.58
CA THR A 131 11.54 -1.48 -0.86
C THR A 131 10.79 -0.27 -1.42
N ALA A 132 11.24 0.23 -2.58
CA ALA A 132 10.55 1.27 -3.31
C ALA A 132 10.04 0.73 -4.65
N ILE A 133 8.92 1.28 -5.12
CA ILE A 133 8.31 1.00 -6.42
C ILE A 133 8.19 2.34 -7.14
N GLY A 134 9.07 2.58 -8.11
CA GLY A 134 9.18 3.81 -8.89
C GLY A 134 8.76 3.64 -10.34
N ALA A 135 9.49 4.31 -11.24
CA ALA A 135 9.20 4.37 -12.66
C ALA A 135 9.08 2.98 -13.30
N GLY A 136 8.05 2.80 -14.12
CA GLY A 136 7.74 1.52 -14.77
C GLY A 136 7.13 0.46 -13.85
N GLY A 137 7.02 0.74 -12.54
CA GLY A 137 6.36 -0.11 -11.58
C GLY A 137 4.85 0.08 -11.55
N SER A 138 4.19 -0.71 -10.72
CA SER A 138 2.75 -0.53 -10.45
C SER A 138 2.34 -1.22 -9.16
N ILE A 139 1.33 -0.68 -8.50
CA ILE A 139 0.72 -1.27 -7.31
C ILE A 139 -0.73 -1.67 -7.61
N GLU A 140 -1.27 -2.62 -6.87
CA GLU A 140 -2.70 -2.92 -6.92
C GLU A 140 -3.50 -1.68 -6.50
N ALA A 141 -4.51 -1.31 -7.28
CA ALA A 141 -5.35 -0.16 -6.97
C ALA A 141 -6.15 -0.43 -5.69
N PRO A 142 -5.92 0.33 -4.59
CA PRO A 142 -6.75 0.20 -3.41
C PRO A 142 -8.21 0.58 -3.71
N LEU A 143 -9.16 0.05 -2.96
CA LEU A 143 -10.55 0.41 -3.14
C LEU A 143 -10.80 1.88 -2.80
N PRO A 144 -11.51 2.65 -3.64
CA PRO A 144 -11.92 4.00 -3.33
C PRO A 144 -12.71 4.08 -2.02
N PRO A 145 -12.68 5.22 -1.31
CA PRO A 145 -13.52 5.42 -0.14
C PRO A 145 -15.00 5.22 -0.46
N GLY A 146 -15.72 4.51 0.41
CA GLY A 146 -17.16 4.26 0.24
C GLY A 146 -17.52 3.10 -0.69
N VAL A 147 -16.57 2.52 -1.40
CA VAL A 147 -16.80 1.27 -2.14
C VAL A 147 -16.73 0.11 -1.14
N PRO A 148 -17.82 -0.67 -0.97
CA PRO A 148 -17.80 -1.79 -0.06
C PRO A 148 -16.76 -2.82 -0.50
N GLU A 149 -15.99 -3.34 0.46
CA GLU A 149 -15.18 -4.53 0.22
C GLU A 149 -16.12 -5.64 -0.21
N GLY A 150 -15.95 -6.15 -1.43
CA GLY A 150 -16.71 -7.32 -1.88
C GLY A 150 -16.54 -8.46 -0.87
N PRO A 151 -17.51 -9.39 -0.75
CA PRO A 151 -17.39 -10.51 0.14
C PRO A 151 -16.06 -11.22 -0.18
N LEU A 152 -15.14 -11.18 0.78
CA LEU A 152 -13.97 -12.05 0.75
C LEU A 152 -14.55 -13.45 0.91
N THR A 153 -14.84 -14.14 -0.19
CA THR A 153 -15.24 -15.53 -0.15
C THR A 153 -14.12 -16.29 0.53
N ALA A 154 -14.34 -16.59 1.80
CA ALA A 154 -13.48 -17.45 2.59
C ALA A 154 -13.43 -18.87 1.99
N ASP A 155 -14.37 -19.15 1.11
CA ASP A 155 -14.51 -20.41 0.40
C ASP A 155 -13.93 -20.27 -1.00
N GLY A 156 -12.77 -20.88 -1.18
CA GLY A 156 -12.08 -21.02 -2.46
C GLY A 156 -12.80 -21.92 -3.46
N ALA A 157 -14.13 -21.80 -3.59
CA ALA A 157 -14.95 -22.50 -4.56
C ALA A 157 -15.42 -21.56 -5.66
N GLY A 158 -14.49 -20.98 -6.40
CA GLY A 158 -14.72 -20.27 -7.65
C GLY A 158 -13.89 -20.93 -8.73
N ALA A 159 -14.55 -21.74 -9.55
CA ALA A 159 -13.99 -22.56 -10.61
C ALA A 159 -13.06 -21.80 -11.55
N GLY A 160 -11.85 -22.34 -11.72
CA GLY A 160 -11.16 -22.43 -13.00
C GLY A 160 -10.49 -21.18 -13.53
N THR A 161 -9.19 -21.08 -13.31
CA THR A 161 -8.17 -21.07 -14.36
C THR A 161 -6.81 -21.06 -13.67
N ASP A 162 -6.17 -22.22 -13.63
CA ASP A 162 -4.79 -22.39 -13.25
C ASP A 162 -3.89 -21.80 -14.35
N GLY A 163 -3.39 -20.59 -14.10
CA GLY A 163 -2.27 -20.01 -14.82
C GLY A 163 -1.22 -19.53 -13.80
N PRO A 164 0.09 -19.65 -14.06
CA PRO A 164 1.14 -19.22 -13.14
C PRO A 164 1.25 -17.69 -13.14
N GLY A 165 0.35 -17.05 -12.44
CA GLY A 165 0.22 -15.59 -12.37
C GLY A 165 -1.07 -15.17 -11.68
N GLY A 166 -1.56 -15.95 -10.72
CA GLY A 166 -2.82 -15.77 -10.05
C GLY A 166 -3.08 -14.33 -9.61
N ALA A 167 -3.83 -13.59 -10.45
CA ALA A 167 -4.35 -12.29 -10.14
C ALA A 167 -5.23 -12.40 -8.89
N GLY A 168 -4.86 -11.66 -7.84
CA GLY A 168 -5.66 -11.57 -6.63
C GLY A 168 -7.00 -10.86 -6.91
N PRO A 169 -8.03 -11.10 -6.09
CA PRO A 169 -9.28 -10.39 -6.22
C PRO A 169 -9.05 -8.90 -5.99
N GLN A 170 -9.79 -8.06 -6.76
CA GLN A 170 -9.83 -6.62 -6.50
C GLN A 170 -10.23 -6.40 -5.04
N GLY A 171 -9.50 -5.52 -4.32
CA GLY A 171 -9.77 -5.24 -2.91
C GLY A 171 -8.80 -5.88 -1.91
N ALA A 172 -7.73 -6.52 -2.38
CA ALA A 172 -6.64 -6.94 -1.50
C ALA A 172 -5.86 -5.73 -0.94
N ALA A 173 -5.95 -4.57 -1.59
CA ALA A 173 -5.43 -3.30 -1.11
C ALA A 173 -6.57 -2.35 -0.69
N VAL A 174 -6.39 -1.65 0.42
CA VAL A 174 -7.36 -0.68 0.96
C VAL A 174 -6.64 0.59 1.41
N TRP A 175 -7.31 1.74 1.25
CA TRP A 175 -6.79 3.00 1.78
C TRP A 175 -6.91 3.05 3.30
N LEU A 176 -5.81 3.37 3.93
CA LEU A 176 -5.75 3.78 5.33
C LEU A 176 -5.99 5.28 5.45
N ARG A 177 -5.35 6.00 4.55
CA ARG A 177 -5.52 7.43 4.33
C ARG A 177 -5.61 7.61 2.81
N PRO A 178 -6.80 7.83 2.27
CA PRO A 178 -6.96 8.05 0.84
C PRO A 178 -6.36 9.39 0.41
N PRO A 179 -5.97 9.54 -0.85
CA PRO A 179 -5.75 10.84 -1.44
C PRO A 179 -7.06 11.64 -1.48
N GLU A 180 -6.97 12.96 -1.39
CA GLU A 180 -8.13 13.84 -1.45
C GLU A 180 -8.51 14.11 -2.92
N PRO A 181 -9.73 13.74 -3.36
CA PRO A 181 -10.19 14.03 -4.71
C PRO A 181 -10.27 15.54 -4.96
N GLY A 182 -9.93 15.96 -6.19
CA GLY A 182 -9.99 17.38 -6.58
C GLY A 182 -8.85 18.25 -6.04
N CYS A 183 -7.91 17.69 -5.25
CA CYS A 183 -6.69 18.36 -4.85
C CYS A 183 -5.49 17.77 -5.60
N GLU A 184 -4.52 18.62 -5.94
CA GLU A 184 -3.23 18.10 -6.41
C GLU A 184 -2.57 17.36 -5.24
N VAL A 185 -2.35 16.05 -5.42
CA VAL A 185 -1.78 15.18 -4.37
C VAL A 185 -0.27 15.38 -4.29
N GLU A 186 0.38 15.70 -5.40
CA GLU A 186 1.82 15.83 -5.53
C GLU A 186 2.46 16.79 -4.50
N PRO A 187 1.88 17.97 -4.22
CA PRO A 187 2.46 18.88 -3.21
C PRO A 187 2.42 18.33 -1.78
N SER A 188 1.57 17.34 -1.51
CA SER A 188 1.47 16.70 -0.19
C SER A 188 2.41 15.50 -0.02
N LEU A 189 3.05 15.05 -1.11
CA LEU A 189 3.92 13.89 -1.07
C LEU A 189 5.31 14.23 -0.52
N PRO A 190 5.90 13.37 0.33
CA PRO A 190 7.26 13.54 0.79
C PRO A 190 8.27 13.60 -0.36
N THR A 191 9.15 14.59 -0.32
CA THR A 191 10.19 14.83 -1.34
C THR A 191 11.49 15.27 -0.69
N LEU A 192 12.63 15.06 -1.36
CA LEU A 192 13.93 15.61 -0.94
C LEU A 192 13.98 17.14 -1.10
N SER A 193 13.22 17.69 -2.02
CA SER A 193 13.25 19.14 -2.33
C SER A 193 12.50 20.00 -1.32
N ALA A 194 12.08 19.48 -0.17
CA ALA A 194 11.36 20.24 0.88
C ALA A 194 12.22 21.32 1.57
N VAL A 195 13.41 21.62 1.07
CA VAL A 195 14.26 22.71 1.56
C VAL A 195 13.65 24.04 1.10
N GLY A 196 12.83 24.66 1.94
CA GLY A 196 12.36 26.04 1.76
C GLY A 196 10.92 26.23 1.29
N GLY A 197 10.12 25.20 1.24
CA GLY A 197 8.67 25.31 1.00
C GLY A 197 7.91 25.60 2.31
N ASP A 198 6.93 26.51 2.25
CA ASP A 198 6.05 26.89 3.35
C ASP A 198 5.20 25.68 3.84
N GLY A 199 5.82 24.75 4.55
CA GLY A 199 5.19 23.98 5.59
C GLY A 199 4.22 22.85 5.21
N GLY A 200 4.10 22.41 3.95
CA GLY A 200 3.09 21.41 3.58
C GLY A 200 3.63 19.99 3.33
N ALA A 201 4.71 19.83 2.57
CA ALA A 201 5.24 18.51 2.23
C ALA A 201 6.17 17.98 3.34
N PRO A 202 5.96 16.73 3.79
CA PRO A 202 6.89 16.12 4.73
C PRO A 202 8.23 15.86 4.05
N ASP A 203 9.29 16.03 4.83
CA ASP A 203 10.65 15.74 4.43
C ASP A 203 10.83 14.22 4.20
N LEU A 204 11.24 13.84 3.00
CA LEU A 204 11.51 12.45 2.63
C LEU A 204 12.62 11.85 3.49
N VAL A 205 13.65 12.62 3.84
CA VAL A 205 14.76 12.17 4.70
C VAL A 205 14.24 11.71 6.05
N ARG A 206 13.42 12.54 6.69
CA ARG A 206 12.80 12.21 7.98
C ARG A 206 11.86 11.01 7.88
N LEU A 207 11.10 10.91 6.78
CA LEU A 207 10.22 9.76 6.53
C LEU A 207 11.05 8.49 6.43
N VAL A 208 12.08 8.46 5.58
CA VAL A 208 12.92 7.28 5.34
C VAL A 208 13.66 6.87 6.60
N ASP A 209 14.28 7.79 7.34
CA ASP A 209 14.96 7.48 8.60
C ASP A 209 14.02 6.87 9.64
N THR A 210 12.83 7.47 9.80
CA THR A 210 11.81 6.96 10.73
C THR A 210 11.35 5.55 10.32
N VAL A 211 11.08 5.34 9.04
CA VAL A 211 10.62 4.06 8.51
C VAL A 211 11.72 3.00 8.64
N ALA A 212 12.96 3.31 8.25
CA ALA A 212 14.11 2.42 8.37
C ALA A 212 14.32 1.96 9.83
N THR A 213 14.29 2.93 10.76
CA THR A 213 14.34 2.64 12.21
C THR A 213 13.26 1.65 12.63
N GLN A 214 12.00 1.82 12.20
CA GLN A 214 10.92 0.92 12.61
C GLN A 214 11.02 -0.44 11.91
N CYS A 215 11.43 -0.51 10.65
CA CYS A 215 11.69 -1.75 9.94
C CYS A 215 12.79 -2.56 10.63
N HIS A 216 13.88 -1.91 11.01
CA HIS A 216 14.98 -2.54 11.75
C HIS A 216 14.50 -3.10 13.11
N ARG A 217 13.74 -2.32 13.88
CA ARG A 217 13.17 -2.77 15.16
C ARG A 217 12.22 -3.97 15.00
N VAL A 218 11.41 -3.99 13.94
CA VAL A 218 10.54 -5.14 13.64
C VAL A 218 11.37 -6.37 13.31
N ARG A 219 12.42 -6.22 12.50
CA ARG A 219 13.34 -7.31 12.16
C ARG A 219 14.01 -7.90 13.39
N LEU A 220 14.57 -7.06 14.26
CA LEU A 220 15.23 -7.51 15.49
C LEU A 220 14.27 -8.31 16.38
N ARG A 221 13.04 -7.85 16.57
CA ARG A 221 12.05 -8.58 17.37
C ARG A 221 11.69 -9.92 16.76
N ARG A 222 11.54 -10.01 15.43
CA ARG A 222 11.30 -11.29 14.74
C ARG A 222 12.46 -12.24 14.89
N ALA A 223 13.71 -11.75 14.80
CA ALA A 223 14.89 -12.56 15.01
C ALA A 223 15.00 -13.10 16.44
N CYS A 224 14.66 -12.28 17.46
CA CYS A 224 14.64 -12.71 18.85
C CYS A 224 13.50 -13.67 19.21
N ALA A 225 12.41 -13.68 18.41
CA ALA A 225 11.27 -14.57 18.64
C ALA A 225 11.43 -15.96 18.02
N GLN A 226 12.45 -16.18 17.17
CA GLN A 226 12.76 -17.51 16.63
C GLN A 226 13.48 -18.32 17.69
N PRO A 227 12.97 -19.54 18.05
CA PRO A 227 13.69 -20.43 18.94
C PRO A 227 15.03 -20.83 18.29
N PRO A 228 16.09 -21.03 19.10
CA PRO A 228 17.37 -21.50 18.56
C PRO A 228 17.17 -22.85 17.87
N ALA A 229 17.63 -22.94 16.61
CA ALA A 229 17.67 -24.22 15.92
C ALA A 229 18.67 -25.13 16.67
N TYR A 230 18.19 -26.13 17.37
CA TYR A 230 19.04 -27.16 17.92
C TYR A 230 19.51 -28.03 16.75
N SER A 231 20.82 -28.01 16.49
CA SER A 231 21.52 -28.92 15.59
C SER A 231 21.83 -30.21 16.36
#